data_551c7c8a27613cc4c2faccb73a0fbf6e
#
_entry.id   551c7c8a27613cc4c2faccb73a0fbf6e
#
_cell.length_a   1.000
_cell.length_b   1.000
_cell.length_c   1.000
_cell.angle_alpha   90.00
_cell.angle_beta   90.00
_cell.angle_gamma   90.00
#
_symmetry.space_group_name_H-M   'P 1'
#
loop_
_entity.id
_entity.type
_entity.pdbx_description
1 polymer ?
#
loop_
_entity_poly.entity_id
_entity_poly.type
_entity_poly.pdbx_seq_one_letter_code
_entity_poly.pdbx_strand_id
1 'polypeptide(L)'
;MAEHLVDVGRGITICYEEFGDPGDPPMLLIMGLATQMIGWPDEFCQQLAAQGFRVVRFDNRDSGHSTHASGGRLTLRQLAGRQVPPGQYTLSDMALDTVGLMDALEIESAHVVGASMGGMIAQTLAAEHPEKVRSLVSIMSATGNRWKGQPALSVYRFFLTGAPTDREGYIERLLRIFAVIGSPGFPRNEDRIREMAGHSYDRDHDPVAPSRQLAAIFASGDRTPNLSRIKAPTLVIHGTK
;
A
#
# COMPACT_ATOMS: atom_id res chain seq x y z
N MET A 1 -6.30 -13.66 13.19
CA MET A 1 -6.71 -14.45 12.01
C MET A 1 -5.52 -15.21 11.48
N ALA A 2 -5.71 -16.25 10.67
CA ALA A 2 -4.58 -16.97 10.06
C ALA A 2 -4.14 -16.25 8.78
N GLU A 3 -2.84 -16.09 8.61
CA GLU A 3 -2.25 -15.63 7.37
C GLU A 3 -2.25 -16.77 6.34
N HIS A 4 -2.52 -16.42 5.10
CA HIS A 4 -2.52 -17.33 3.97
C HIS A 4 -1.56 -16.83 2.89
N LEU A 5 -0.95 -17.75 2.17
CA LEU A 5 -0.06 -17.45 1.05
C LEU A 5 -0.68 -18.02 -0.24
N VAL A 6 -0.71 -17.22 -1.29
CA VAL A 6 -1.25 -17.64 -2.58
C VAL A 6 -0.37 -17.15 -3.72
N ASP A 7 -0.11 -18.03 -4.70
CA ASP A 7 0.55 -17.67 -5.95
C ASP A 7 -0.43 -16.89 -6.85
N VAL A 8 -0.05 -15.67 -7.20
CA VAL A 8 -0.84 -14.77 -8.05
C VAL A 8 -0.28 -14.70 -9.49
N GLY A 9 0.56 -15.66 -9.84
CA GLY A 9 1.24 -15.72 -11.13
C GLY A 9 2.49 -14.84 -11.19
N ARG A 10 3.21 -14.95 -12.29
CA ARG A 10 4.42 -14.16 -12.57
C ARG A 10 5.53 -14.32 -11.52
N GLY A 11 5.53 -15.44 -10.76
CA GLY A 11 6.47 -15.71 -9.69
C GLY A 11 6.25 -14.86 -8.44
N ILE A 12 5.04 -14.34 -8.24
CA ILE A 12 4.66 -13.54 -7.08
C ILE A 12 3.72 -14.36 -6.19
N THR A 13 4.08 -14.46 -4.92
CA THR A 13 3.23 -14.98 -3.85
C THR A 13 2.78 -13.81 -2.99
N ILE A 14 1.49 -13.74 -2.68
CA ILE A 14 0.89 -12.71 -1.83
C ILE A 14 0.44 -13.33 -0.51
N CYS A 15 0.79 -12.66 0.59
CA CYS A 15 0.29 -12.95 1.93
C CYS A 15 -0.97 -12.13 2.18
N TYR A 16 -2.05 -12.79 2.65
CA TYR A 16 -3.34 -12.14 2.90
C TYR A 16 -4.05 -12.72 4.12
N GLU A 17 -5.03 -11.99 4.60
CA GLU A 17 -5.99 -12.40 5.62
C GLU A 17 -7.41 -12.01 5.21
N GLU A 18 -8.39 -12.79 5.69
CA GLU A 18 -9.82 -12.56 5.41
C GLU A 18 -10.61 -12.35 6.70
N PHE A 19 -11.63 -11.50 6.63
CA PHE A 19 -12.60 -11.23 7.70
C PHE A 19 -14.01 -11.24 7.11
N GLY A 20 -14.99 -11.70 7.87
CA GLY A 20 -16.39 -11.78 7.44
C GLY A 20 -16.74 -13.11 6.77
N ASP A 21 -17.93 -13.17 6.17
CA ASP A 21 -18.41 -14.36 5.49
C ASP A 21 -17.89 -14.40 4.04
N PRO A 22 -17.36 -15.53 3.56
CA PRO A 22 -16.94 -15.68 2.16
C PRO A 22 -18.05 -15.40 1.11
N GLY A 23 -19.32 -15.51 1.50
CA GLY A 23 -20.47 -15.22 0.63
C GLY A 23 -20.80 -13.72 0.53
N ASP A 24 -20.24 -12.88 1.40
CA ASP A 24 -20.49 -11.45 1.39
C ASP A 24 -19.78 -10.72 0.24
N PRO A 25 -20.24 -9.50 -0.15
CA PRO A 25 -19.58 -8.68 -1.13
C PRO A 25 -18.09 -8.41 -0.76
N PRO A 26 -17.14 -8.71 -1.67
CA PRO A 26 -15.73 -8.58 -1.36
C PRO A 26 -15.26 -7.11 -1.32
N MET A 27 -14.39 -6.84 -0.32
CA MET A 27 -13.71 -5.56 -0.14
C MET A 27 -12.21 -5.79 0.05
N LEU A 28 -11.39 -5.23 -0.84
CA LEU A 28 -9.93 -5.31 -0.76
C LEU A 28 -9.35 -4.07 -0.11
N LEU A 29 -8.42 -4.26 0.84
CA LEU A 29 -7.72 -3.20 1.55
C LEU A 29 -6.24 -3.20 1.14
N ILE A 30 -5.81 -2.17 0.40
CA ILE A 30 -4.46 -2.02 -0.14
C ILE A 30 -3.69 -0.99 0.69
N MET A 31 -2.62 -1.43 1.35
CA MET A 31 -1.81 -0.58 2.23
C MET A 31 -0.77 0.24 1.46
N GLY A 32 -0.25 1.27 2.12
CA GLY A 32 0.71 2.22 1.58
C GLY A 32 2.16 1.71 1.55
N LEU A 33 3.05 2.58 1.10
CA LEU A 33 4.48 2.33 0.98
C LEU A 33 5.09 1.93 2.33
N ALA A 34 5.87 0.87 2.32
CA ALA A 34 6.62 0.36 3.48
C ALA A 34 5.73 -0.02 4.68
N THR A 35 4.46 -0.31 4.42
CA THR A 35 3.53 -0.71 5.46
C THR A 35 2.90 -2.05 5.09
N GLN A 36 2.95 -3.00 6.02
CA GLN A 36 2.36 -4.31 5.89
C GLN A 36 0.84 -4.25 6.05
N MET A 37 0.13 -5.33 5.68
CA MET A 37 -1.34 -5.41 5.75
C MET A 37 -1.90 -5.16 7.16
N ILE A 38 -1.13 -5.44 8.21
CA ILE A 38 -1.50 -5.18 9.61
C ILE A 38 -1.61 -3.68 9.94
N GLY A 39 -1.18 -2.79 9.04
CA GLY A 39 -1.48 -1.36 9.10
C GLY A 39 -2.98 -1.05 8.99
N TRP A 40 -3.78 -1.98 8.44
CA TRP A 40 -5.24 -2.02 8.61
C TRP A 40 -5.54 -2.81 9.89
N PRO A 41 -5.94 -2.15 10.99
CA PRO A 41 -6.14 -2.85 12.26
C PRO A 41 -7.24 -3.90 12.19
N ASP A 42 -7.11 -4.96 12.98
CA ASP A 42 -8.10 -6.04 13.03
C ASP A 42 -9.50 -5.52 13.35
N GLU A 43 -9.61 -4.58 14.31
CA GLU A 43 -10.89 -3.99 14.69
C GLU A 43 -11.54 -3.23 13.54
N PHE A 44 -10.74 -2.58 12.68
CA PHE A 44 -11.25 -1.90 11.49
C PHE A 44 -11.78 -2.92 10.47
N CYS A 45 -11.03 -3.99 10.21
CA CYS A 45 -11.46 -5.06 9.31
C CYS A 45 -12.72 -5.76 9.84
N GLN A 46 -12.79 -6.04 11.15
CA GLN A 46 -13.96 -6.63 11.79
C GLN A 46 -15.20 -5.72 11.73
N GLN A 47 -15.02 -4.39 11.87
CA GLN A 47 -16.11 -3.43 11.73
C GLN A 47 -16.67 -3.42 10.29
N LEU A 48 -15.82 -3.52 9.28
CA LEU A 48 -16.26 -3.63 7.88
C LEU A 48 -16.96 -4.97 7.63
N ALA A 49 -16.43 -6.06 8.17
CA ALA A 49 -17.07 -7.38 8.10
C ALA A 49 -18.45 -7.40 8.77
N ALA A 50 -18.59 -6.70 9.90
CA ALA A 50 -19.88 -6.55 10.59
C ALA A 50 -20.91 -5.73 9.77
N GLN A 51 -20.48 -5.00 8.74
CA GLN A 51 -21.37 -4.34 7.77
C GLN A 51 -21.74 -5.24 6.59
N GLY A 52 -21.37 -6.52 6.60
CA GLY A 52 -21.68 -7.48 5.55
C GLY A 52 -20.69 -7.42 4.38
N PHE A 53 -19.40 -7.28 4.66
CA PHE A 53 -18.34 -7.38 3.65
C PHE A 53 -17.41 -8.56 3.95
N ARG A 54 -17.03 -9.30 2.90
CA ARG A 54 -15.85 -10.17 2.91
C ARG A 54 -14.62 -9.29 2.73
N VAL A 55 -13.92 -8.99 3.81
CA VAL A 55 -12.77 -8.07 3.80
C VAL A 55 -11.48 -8.86 3.61
N VAL A 56 -10.70 -8.50 2.60
CA VAL A 56 -9.38 -9.06 2.31
C VAL A 56 -8.34 -7.96 2.47
N ARG A 57 -7.42 -8.12 3.44
CA ARG A 57 -6.21 -7.28 3.52
C ARG A 57 -5.00 -8.12 3.12
N PHE A 58 -4.01 -7.52 2.48
CA PHE A 58 -2.85 -8.25 1.99
C PHE A 58 -1.58 -7.41 2.02
N ASP A 59 -0.45 -8.09 2.12
CA ASP A 59 0.87 -7.49 1.94
C ASP A 59 1.13 -7.27 0.45
N ASN A 60 1.42 -6.04 0.04
CA ASN A 60 1.93 -5.78 -1.30
C ASN A 60 3.28 -6.48 -1.52
N ARG A 61 3.68 -6.74 -2.79
CA ARG A 61 5.08 -7.15 -3.05
C ARG A 61 6.06 -6.20 -2.36
N ASP A 62 7.19 -6.70 -1.89
CA ASP A 62 8.15 -5.97 -1.07
C ASP A 62 7.58 -5.52 0.29
N SER A 63 6.65 -6.29 0.87
CA SER A 63 6.10 -6.02 2.20
C SER A 63 5.73 -7.31 2.88
N GLY A 64 6.03 -7.44 4.18
CA GLY A 64 5.64 -8.56 5.01
C GLY A 64 6.02 -9.91 4.42
N HIS A 65 5.11 -10.85 4.44
CA HIS A 65 5.36 -12.22 3.96
C HIS A 65 5.09 -12.42 2.45
N SER A 66 4.77 -11.34 1.70
CA SER A 66 4.68 -11.40 0.24
C SER A 66 6.04 -11.42 -0.42
N THR A 67 6.11 -11.83 -1.68
CA THR A 67 7.36 -11.91 -2.46
C THR A 67 8.13 -10.59 -2.42
N HIS A 68 9.41 -10.68 -2.04
CA HIS A 68 10.37 -9.58 -2.14
C HIS A 68 11.09 -9.64 -3.49
N ALA A 69 11.08 -8.52 -4.22
CA ALA A 69 11.78 -8.40 -5.49
C ALA A 69 13.29 -8.31 -5.28
N SER A 70 14.04 -8.75 -6.26
CA SER A 70 15.48 -8.50 -6.32
C SER A 70 15.75 -7.03 -6.69
N GLY A 71 16.78 -6.44 -6.12
CA GLY A 71 17.19 -5.06 -6.43
C GLY A 71 17.69 -4.31 -5.21
N GLY A 72 18.50 -3.28 -5.48
CA GLY A 72 19.13 -2.46 -4.45
C GLY A 72 18.32 -1.19 -4.12
N ARG A 73 18.88 -0.39 -3.20
CA ARG A 73 18.35 0.93 -2.87
C ARG A 73 18.55 1.91 -4.02
N LEU A 74 17.61 2.83 -4.19
CA LEU A 74 17.80 4.00 -5.03
C LEU A 74 18.95 4.85 -4.48
N THR A 75 19.84 5.27 -5.36
CA THR A 75 20.89 6.24 -5.04
C THR A 75 20.30 7.63 -4.87
N LEU A 76 21.02 8.54 -4.18
CA LEU A 76 20.60 9.93 -4.03
C LEU A 76 20.35 10.62 -5.39
N ARG A 77 21.15 10.29 -6.41
CA ARG A 77 20.99 10.80 -7.79
C ARG A 77 19.68 10.32 -8.40
N GLN A 78 19.35 9.04 -8.24
CA GLN A 78 18.10 8.45 -8.74
C GLN A 78 16.89 9.03 -8.01
N LEU A 79 16.97 9.22 -6.69
CA LEU A 79 15.92 9.88 -5.91
C LEU A 79 15.67 11.32 -6.38
N ALA A 80 16.74 12.12 -6.54
CA ALA A 80 16.62 13.51 -6.98
C ALA A 80 16.09 13.61 -8.42
N GLY A 81 16.57 12.74 -9.31
CA GLY A 81 16.16 12.71 -10.72
C GLY A 81 14.87 11.92 -10.99
N ARG A 82 14.31 11.24 -9.98
CA ARG A 82 13.23 10.24 -10.14
C ARG A 82 13.56 9.21 -11.23
N GLN A 83 14.83 8.81 -11.29
CA GLN A 83 15.30 7.79 -12.21
C GLN A 83 15.15 6.42 -11.57
N VAL A 84 14.73 5.45 -12.36
CA VAL A 84 14.53 4.08 -11.87
C VAL A 84 15.53 3.12 -12.52
N PRO A 85 15.93 2.04 -11.82
CA PRO A 85 16.75 0.99 -12.39
C PRO A 85 16.02 0.29 -13.56
N PRO A 86 16.76 -0.27 -14.52
CA PRO A 86 16.17 -1.16 -15.53
C PRO A 86 15.49 -2.36 -14.86
N GLY A 87 14.36 -2.79 -15.41
CA GLY A 87 13.59 -3.93 -14.87
C GLY A 87 12.82 -3.64 -13.57
N GLN A 88 12.72 -2.38 -13.17
CA GLN A 88 11.91 -1.99 -12.02
C GLN A 88 10.43 -2.26 -12.30
N TYR A 89 9.75 -2.95 -11.37
CA TYR A 89 8.30 -3.10 -11.43
C TYR A 89 7.59 -1.75 -11.20
N THR A 90 6.33 -1.67 -11.61
CA THR A 90 5.50 -0.47 -11.60
C THR A 90 4.26 -0.64 -10.71
N LEU A 91 3.48 0.43 -10.54
CA LEU A 91 2.16 0.32 -9.90
C LEU A 91 1.17 -0.51 -10.74
N SER A 92 1.34 -0.57 -12.07
CA SER A 92 0.56 -1.49 -12.93
C SER A 92 0.89 -2.95 -12.62
N ASP A 93 2.16 -3.28 -12.37
CA ASP A 93 2.53 -4.63 -11.94
C ASP A 93 1.90 -4.98 -10.57
N MET A 94 1.85 -4.02 -9.63
CA MET A 94 1.21 -4.22 -8.33
C MET A 94 -0.33 -4.31 -8.46
N ALA A 95 -0.93 -3.59 -9.40
CA ALA A 95 -2.35 -3.74 -9.73
C ALA A 95 -2.64 -5.13 -10.32
N LEU A 96 -1.75 -5.66 -11.17
CA LEU A 96 -1.85 -7.03 -11.67
C LEU A 96 -1.66 -8.09 -10.57
N ASP A 97 -0.88 -7.82 -9.52
CA ASP A 97 -0.84 -8.71 -8.35
C ASP A 97 -2.18 -8.76 -7.63
N THR A 98 -2.83 -7.59 -7.51
CA THR A 98 -4.17 -7.50 -6.93
C THR A 98 -5.20 -8.26 -7.78
N VAL A 99 -5.12 -8.18 -9.12
CA VAL A 99 -5.95 -9.00 -10.03
C VAL A 99 -5.69 -10.48 -9.80
N GLY A 100 -4.41 -10.90 -9.76
CA GLY A 100 -4.04 -12.28 -9.52
C GLY A 100 -4.53 -12.79 -8.15
N LEU A 101 -4.49 -11.96 -7.11
CA LEU A 101 -5.07 -12.28 -5.80
C LEU A 101 -6.59 -12.48 -5.90
N MET A 102 -7.29 -11.57 -6.60
CA MET A 102 -8.73 -11.69 -6.83
C MET A 102 -9.06 -12.99 -7.57
N ASP A 103 -8.33 -13.30 -8.64
CA ASP A 103 -8.55 -14.51 -9.42
C ASP A 103 -8.31 -15.78 -8.59
N ALA A 104 -7.25 -15.80 -7.78
CA ALA A 104 -6.94 -16.93 -6.89
C ALA A 104 -7.97 -17.13 -5.76
N LEU A 105 -8.66 -16.06 -5.35
CA LEU A 105 -9.73 -16.09 -4.35
C LEU A 105 -11.14 -16.20 -4.96
N GLU A 106 -11.23 -16.43 -6.28
CA GLU A 106 -12.49 -16.51 -7.03
C GLU A 106 -13.36 -15.23 -6.89
N ILE A 107 -12.69 -14.06 -6.74
CA ILE A 107 -13.33 -12.75 -6.65
C ILE A 107 -13.43 -12.16 -8.05
N GLU A 108 -14.62 -12.11 -8.64
CA GLU A 108 -14.84 -11.51 -9.95
C GLU A 108 -14.63 -9.99 -9.93
N SER A 109 -15.22 -9.30 -8.96
CA SER A 109 -15.08 -7.85 -8.75
C SER A 109 -15.25 -7.48 -7.28
N ALA A 110 -14.60 -6.39 -6.82
CA ALA A 110 -14.58 -5.99 -5.42
C ALA A 110 -14.76 -4.48 -5.21
N HIS A 111 -15.15 -4.11 -3.99
CA HIS A 111 -14.92 -2.76 -3.47
C HIS A 111 -13.42 -2.63 -3.13
N VAL A 112 -12.76 -1.56 -3.58
CA VAL A 112 -11.31 -1.40 -3.39
C VAL A 112 -11.03 -0.15 -2.58
N VAL A 113 -10.33 -0.33 -1.46
CA VAL A 113 -9.91 0.74 -0.56
C VAL A 113 -8.39 0.78 -0.53
N GLY A 114 -7.79 1.90 -0.87
CA GLY A 114 -6.35 2.05 -0.87
C GLY A 114 -5.87 3.28 -0.13
N ALA A 115 -4.84 3.12 0.71
CA ALA A 115 -4.21 4.20 1.45
C ALA A 115 -2.85 4.58 0.86
N SER A 116 -2.58 5.87 0.61
CA SER A 116 -1.29 6.38 0.11
C SER A 116 -0.87 5.68 -1.20
N MET A 117 0.26 4.96 -1.23
CA MET A 117 0.65 4.12 -2.37
C MET A 117 -0.43 3.09 -2.72
N GLY A 118 -1.09 2.49 -1.72
CA GLY A 118 -2.22 1.60 -1.95
C GLY A 118 -3.37 2.27 -2.69
N GLY A 119 -3.62 3.56 -2.43
CA GLY A 119 -4.57 4.36 -3.22
C GLY A 119 -4.08 4.58 -4.66
N MET A 120 -2.76 4.70 -4.89
CA MET A 120 -2.21 4.76 -6.25
C MET A 120 -2.40 3.44 -7.00
N ILE A 121 -2.20 2.30 -6.33
CA ILE A 121 -2.44 0.97 -6.88
C ILE A 121 -3.93 0.80 -7.18
N ALA A 122 -4.81 1.15 -6.26
CA ALA A 122 -6.26 1.07 -6.41
C ALA A 122 -6.77 1.95 -7.59
N GLN A 123 -6.23 3.16 -7.75
CA GLN A 123 -6.50 4.03 -8.89
C GLN A 123 -6.05 3.38 -10.21
N THR A 124 -4.86 2.79 -10.23
CA THR A 124 -4.31 2.09 -11.40
C THR A 124 -5.17 0.89 -11.76
N LEU A 125 -5.53 0.06 -10.78
CA LEU A 125 -6.44 -1.08 -10.93
C LEU A 125 -7.79 -0.63 -11.53
N ALA A 126 -8.41 0.41 -10.97
CA ALA A 126 -9.71 0.90 -11.46
C ALA A 126 -9.65 1.49 -12.87
N ALA A 127 -8.50 2.04 -13.29
CA ALA A 127 -8.30 2.60 -14.63
C ALA A 127 -7.95 1.55 -15.69
N GLU A 128 -7.19 0.51 -15.32
CA GLU A 128 -6.67 -0.51 -16.23
C GLU A 128 -7.56 -1.76 -16.27
N HIS A 129 -8.26 -2.07 -15.16
CA HIS A 129 -9.15 -3.22 -14.98
C HIS A 129 -10.51 -2.78 -14.40
N PRO A 130 -11.26 -1.91 -15.10
CA PRO A 130 -12.51 -1.33 -14.58
C PRO A 130 -13.58 -2.37 -14.25
N GLU A 131 -13.55 -3.54 -14.87
CA GLU A 131 -14.45 -4.68 -14.60
C GLU A 131 -14.21 -5.31 -13.23
N LYS A 132 -13.01 -5.17 -12.68
CA LYS A 132 -12.63 -5.73 -11.38
C LYS A 132 -13.05 -4.83 -10.20
N VAL A 133 -13.44 -3.55 -10.44
CA VAL A 133 -13.66 -2.58 -9.37
C VAL A 133 -15.11 -2.11 -9.31
N ARG A 134 -15.83 -2.51 -8.26
CA ARG A 134 -17.23 -2.09 -7.98
C ARG A 134 -17.30 -0.66 -7.46
N SER A 135 -16.39 -0.28 -6.58
CA SER A 135 -16.21 1.09 -6.09
C SER A 135 -14.77 1.31 -5.64
N LEU A 136 -14.31 2.54 -5.67
CA LEU A 136 -12.97 2.95 -5.27
C LEU A 136 -13.03 3.92 -4.09
N VAL A 137 -12.26 3.63 -3.03
CA VAL A 137 -11.96 4.60 -1.97
C VAL A 137 -10.45 4.89 -1.98
N SER A 138 -10.08 6.12 -2.27
CA SER A 138 -8.68 6.57 -2.34
C SER A 138 -8.37 7.49 -1.17
N ILE A 139 -7.57 7.01 -0.20
CA ILE A 139 -7.27 7.70 1.06
C ILE A 139 -5.85 8.27 0.99
N MET A 140 -5.68 9.57 1.29
CA MET A 140 -4.40 10.29 1.38
C MET A 140 -3.42 9.96 0.23
N SER A 141 -3.94 9.87 -1.00
CA SER A 141 -3.19 9.43 -2.18
C SER A 141 -2.99 10.58 -3.17
N ALA A 142 -2.23 10.31 -4.24
CA ALA A 142 -1.92 11.27 -5.29
C ALA A 142 -1.96 10.62 -6.67
N THR A 143 -2.03 11.45 -7.72
CA THR A 143 -2.08 11.00 -9.12
C THR A 143 -0.70 10.71 -9.71
N GLY A 144 0.38 11.04 -8.98
CA GLY A 144 1.75 10.99 -9.49
C GLY A 144 2.19 12.27 -10.24
N ASN A 145 1.31 13.25 -10.38
CA ASN A 145 1.66 14.52 -11.01
C ASN A 145 2.79 15.22 -10.25
N ARG A 146 3.83 15.68 -10.97
CA ARG A 146 5.05 16.25 -10.37
C ARG A 146 4.82 17.56 -9.63
N TRP A 147 3.74 18.26 -9.94
CA TRP A 147 3.46 19.61 -9.44
C TRP A 147 2.28 19.66 -8.47
N LYS A 148 1.49 18.58 -8.38
CA LYS A 148 0.28 18.51 -7.54
C LYS A 148 0.28 17.28 -6.66
N GLY A 149 -0.15 17.43 -5.41
CA GLY A 149 -0.29 16.31 -4.47
C GLY A 149 1.04 15.70 -4.05
N GLN A 150 2.15 16.46 -4.07
CA GLN A 150 3.43 15.98 -3.61
C GLN A 150 3.49 15.98 -2.09
N PRO A 151 4.13 14.97 -1.47
CA PRO A 151 4.39 14.98 -0.04
C PRO A 151 5.21 16.22 0.37
N ALA A 152 5.03 16.68 1.60
CA ALA A 152 5.86 17.76 2.15
C ALA A 152 7.35 17.37 2.11
N LEU A 153 8.24 18.37 1.97
CA LEU A 153 9.69 18.13 1.93
C LEU A 153 10.21 17.37 3.16
N SER A 154 9.56 17.57 4.31
CA SER A 154 9.87 16.84 5.54
C SER A 154 9.68 15.31 5.40
N VAL A 155 8.79 14.85 4.53
CA VAL A 155 8.58 13.43 4.27
C VAL A 155 9.72 12.84 3.44
N TYR A 156 10.24 13.60 2.46
CA TYR A 156 11.32 13.12 1.60
C TYR A 156 12.61 12.80 2.37
N ARG A 157 12.86 13.50 3.48
CA ARG A 157 14.04 13.21 4.32
C ARG A 157 14.09 11.79 4.86
N PHE A 158 12.91 11.14 5.06
CA PHE A 158 12.87 9.75 5.50
C PHE A 158 13.37 8.78 4.43
N PHE A 159 13.26 9.14 3.16
CA PHE A 159 13.78 8.32 2.06
C PHE A 159 15.29 8.51 1.85
N LEU A 160 15.84 9.64 2.30
CA LEU A 160 17.29 9.93 2.24
C LEU A 160 18.07 9.21 3.33
N THR A 161 17.43 8.93 4.47
CA THR A 161 18.04 8.17 5.57
C THR A 161 17.80 6.68 5.35
N GLY A 162 18.83 5.85 5.54
CA GLY A 162 18.68 4.40 5.50
C GLY A 162 17.63 3.91 6.50
N ALA A 163 16.94 2.83 6.19
CA ALA A 163 16.07 2.18 7.16
C ALA A 163 16.93 1.56 8.27
N PRO A 164 16.53 1.69 9.56
CA PRO A 164 17.20 1.00 10.65
C PRO A 164 17.19 -0.52 10.43
N THR A 165 18.21 -1.20 10.90
CA THR A 165 18.32 -2.65 10.82
C THR A 165 17.97 -3.34 12.13
N ASP A 166 17.76 -2.58 13.19
CA ASP A 166 17.36 -3.07 14.51
C ASP A 166 15.90 -2.67 14.81
N ARG A 167 15.30 -3.46 15.70
CA ARG A 167 13.89 -3.35 16.05
C ARG A 167 13.52 -2.01 16.67
N GLU A 168 14.29 -1.53 17.63
CA GLU A 168 13.98 -0.28 18.32
C GLU A 168 14.15 0.92 17.38
N GLY A 169 15.22 0.95 16.59
CA GLY A 169 15.41 1.96 15.55
C GLY A 169 14.27 2.00 14.54
N TYR A 170 13.73 0.84 14.16
CA TYR A 170 12.57 0.74 13.28
C TYR A 170 11.31 1.36 13.93
N ILE A 171 11.03 1.01 15.18
CA ILE A 171 9.90 1.55 15.95
C ILE A 171 10.02 3.08 16.06
N GLU A 172 11.17 3.58 16.50
CA GLU A 172 11.41 5.03 16.62
C GLU A 172 11.30 5.77 15.28
N ARG A 173 11.69 5.12 14.18
CA ARG A 173 11.49 5.67 12.84
C ARG A 173 10.03 5.80 12.48
N LEU A 174 9.20 4.77 12.73
CA LEU A 174 7.77 4.81 12.45
C LEU A 174 7.08 5.89 13.30
N LEU A 175 7.38 5.99 14.57
CA LEU A 175 6.88 7.07 15.45
C LEU A 175 7.15 8.46 14.86
N ARG A 176 8.38 8.69 14.37
CA ARG A 176 8.75 9.95 13.69
C ARG A 176 8.01 10.16 12.38
N ILE A 177 7.82 9.11 11.58
CA ILE A 177 7.05 9.20 10.34
C ILE A 177 5.60 9.59 10.65
N PHE A 178 4.95 8.88 11.57
CA PHE A 178 3.56 9.17 11.95
C PHE A 178 3.41 10.54 12.65
N ALA A 179 4.48 11.06 13.27
CA ALA A 179 4.50 12.42 13.79
C ALA A 179 4.44 13.49 12.68
N VAL A 180 5.01 13.19 11.51
CA VAL A 180 5.06 14.13 10.37
C VAL A 180 3.84 14.01 9.47
N ILE A 181 3.35 12.77 9.23
CA ILE A 181 2.24 12.54 8.29
C ILE A 181 0.87 12.52 8.98
N GLY A 182 0.84 12.36 10.31
CA GLY A 182 -0.41 12.35 11.08
C GLY A 182 -1.07 13.72 11.15
N SER A 183 -2.39 13.73 11.32
CA SER A 183 -3.14 14.97 11.48
C SER A 183 -2.83 15.63 12.82
N PRO A 184 -2.50 16.94 12.86
CA PRO A 184 -2.30 17.65 14.11
C PRO A 184 -3.59 17.89 14.91
N GLY A 185 -4.75 17.69 14.27
CA GLY A 185 -6.07 17.87 14.90
C GLY A 185 -6.57 16.69 15.73
N PHE A 186 -5.85 15.57 15.71
CA PHE A 186 -6.22 14.37 16.45
C PHE A 186 -5.06 13.88 17.33
N PRO A 187 -5.35 13.40 18.56
CA PRO A 187 -4.33 12.84 19.42
C PRO A 187 -3.73 11.57 18.79
N ARG A 188 -2.40 11.46 18.80
CA ARG A 188 -1.72 10.25 18.37
C ARG A 188 -1.71 9.23 19.50
N ASN A 189 -2.05 8.01 19.18
CA ASN A 189 -1.83 6.87 20.06
C ASN A 189 -0.44 6.29 19.77
N GLU A 190 0.59 6.78 20.48
CA GLU A 190 1.97 6.36 20.29
C GLU A 190 2.20 4.90 20.70
N ASP A 191 1.49 4.40 21.72
CA ASP A 191 1.59 3.01 22.15
C ASP A 191 1.11 2.07 21.06
N ARG A 192 -0.01 2.38 20.41
CA ARG A 192 -0.52 1.61 19.27
C ARG A 192 0.44 1.63 18.06
N ILE A 193 1.07 2.78 17.78
CA ILE A 193 2.07 2.88 16.71
C ILE A 193 3.29 2.02 17.06
N ARG A 194 3.73 2.05 18.30
CA ARG A 194 4.88 1.26 18.80
C ARG A 194 4.59 -0.25 18.71
N GLU A 195 3.40 -0.66 19.13
CA GLU A 195 2.95 -2.05 19.06
C GLU A 195 2.89 -2.55 17.60
N MET A 196 2.22 -1.81 16.73
CA MET A 196 2.12 -2.12 15.30
C MET A 196 3.49 -2.17 14.63
N ALA A 197 4.39 -1.22 14.95
CA ALA A 197 5.74 -1.18 14.41
C ALA A 197 6.57 -2.37 14.88
N GLY A 198 6.49 -2.73 16.17
CA GLY A 198 7.15 -3.90 16.72
C GLY A 198 6.67 -5.19 16.05
N HIS A 199 5.36 -5.35 15.93
CA HIS A 199 4.77 -6.52 15.25
C HIS A 199 5.18 -6.57 13.76
N SER A 200 5.17 -5.44 13.05
CA SER A 200 5.65 -5.39 11.65
C SER A 200 7.10 -5.83 11.51
N TYR A 201 7.98 -5.38 12.40
CA TYR A 201 9.39 -5.78 12.39
C TYR A 201 9.56 -7.28 12.65
N ASP A 202 8.82 -7.80 13.64
CA ASP A 202 8.90 -9.22 14.05
C ASP A 202 8.31 -10.16 12.98
N ARG A 203 7.32 -9.69 12.16
CA ARG A 203 6.79 -10.45 11.02
C ARG A 203 7.80 -10.55 9.88
N ASP A 204 8.35 -9.43 9.46
CA ASP A 204 9.37 -9.34 8.41
C ASP A 204 9.98 -7.94 8.37
N HIS A 205 11.28 -7.88 8.09
CA HIS A 205 11.99 -6.62 7.96
C HIS A 205 13.03 -6.65 6.84
N ASP A 206 12.67 -6.11 5.68
CA ASP A 206 13.61 -5.80 4.59
C ASP A 206 13.88 -4.28 4.53
N PRO A 207 15.08 -3.81 4.94
CA PRO A 207 15.41 -2.39 4.96
C PRO A 207 15.57 -1.78 3.54
N VAL A 208 15.52 -2.59 2.48
CA VAL A 208 15.64 -2.15 1.08
C VAL A 208 14.28 -2.08 0.39
N ALA A 209 13.32 -2.89 0.80
CA ALA A 209 11.98 -2.97 0.22
C ALA A 209 11.28 -1.61 0.03
N PRO A 210 11.30 -0.67 1.02
CA PRO A 210 10.71 0.65 0.83
C PRO A 210 11.27 1.43 -0.36
N SER A 211 12.56 1.23 -0.65
CA SER A 211 13.22 1.90 -1.78
C SER A 211 12.78 1.34 -3.14
N ARG A 212 12.52 0.03 -3.22
CA ARG A 212 11.99 -0.61 -4.43
C ARG A 212 10.54 -0.20 -4.69
N GLN A 213 9.71 -0.12 -3.66
CA GLN A 213 8.34 0.40 -3.79
C GLN A 213 8.31 1.88 -4.19
N LEU A 214 9.22 2.71 -3.65
CA LEU A 214 9.35 4.10 -4.08
C LEU A 214 9.77 4.20 -5.54
N ALA A 215 10.67 3.33 -5.99
CA ALA A 215 11.07 3.23 -7.40
C ALA A 215 9.87 2.87 -8.30
N ALA A 216 8.96 2.00 -7.84
CA ALA A 216 7.73 1.67 -8.58
C ALA A 216 6.82 2.90 -8.75
N ILE A 217 6.69 3.73 -7.71
CA ILE A 217 5.95 5.00 -7.81
C ILE A 217 6.59 5.93 -8.86
N PHE A 218 7.91 6.05 -8.86
CA PHE A 218 8.62 6.88 -9.83
C PHE A 218 8.53 6.33 -11.26
N ALA A 219 8.63 5.01 -11.43
CA ALA A 219 8.48 4.34 -12.72
C ALA A 219 7.10 4.56 -13.34
N SER A 220 6.07 4.61 -12.50
CA SER A 220 4.68 4.79 -12.95
C SER A 220 4.34 6.23 -13.34
N GLY A 221 5.12 7.21 -12.91
CA GLY A 221 4.98 8.61 -13.31
C GLY A 221 3.63 9.25 -13.02
N ASP A 222 3.20 10.16 -13.89
CA ASP A 222 1.90 10.85 -13.80
C ASP A 222 0.77 10.01 -14.42
N ARG A 223 -0.13 9.53 -13.57
CA ARG A 223 -1.27 8.70 -13.96
C ARG A 223 -2.54 9.52 -14.25
N THR A 224 -2.49 10.87 -14.09
CA THR A 224 -3.64 11.75 -14.31
C THR A 224 -4.40 11.46 -15.61
N PRO A 225 -3.75 11.23 -16.77
CA PRO A 225 -4.47 10.92 -18.01
C PRO A 225 -5.26 9.61 -17.94
N ASN A 226 -4.76 8.61 -17.20
CA ASN A 226 -5.41 7.30 -17.09
C ASN A 226 -6.59 7.33 -16.12
N LEU A 227 -6.60 8.23 -15.14
CA LEU A 227 -7.66 8.31 -14.14
C LEU A 227 -9.03 8.66 -14.75
N SER A 228 -9.08 9.30 -15.92
CA SER A 228 -10.32 9.55 -16.67
C SER A 228 -11.03 8.28 -17.13
N ARG A 229 -10.34 7.14 -17.14
CA ARG A 229 -10.89 5.82 -17.49
C ARG A 229 -11.62 5.14 -16.34
N ILE A 230 -11.50 5.64 -15.11
CA ILE A 230 -12.18 5.08 -13.93
C ILE A 230 -13.68 5.26 -14.10
N LYS A 231 -14.40 4.13 -14.09
CA LYS A 231 -15.86 4.08 -14.20
C LYS A 231 -16.54 3.87 -12.85
N ALA A 232 -15.82 3.27 -11.91
CA ALA A 232 -16.34 2.94 -10.60
C ALA A 232 -16.70 4.19 -9.80
N PRO A 233 -17.81 4.20 -9.04
CA PRO A 233 -18.08 5.23 -8.05
C PRO A 233 -16.87 5.42 -7.14
N THR A 234 -16.41 6.66 -7.00
CA THR A 234 -15.14 6.96 -6.34
C THR A 234 -15.32 7.93 -5.19
N LEU A 235 -14.81 7.56 -4.02
CA LEU A 235 -14.66 8.43 -2.85
C LEU A 235 -13.18 8.77 -2.66
N VAL A 236 -12.88 10.06 -2.53
CA VAL A 236 -11.53 10.55 -2.19
C VAL A 236 -11.55 11.11 -0.77
N ILE A 237 -10.68 10.59 0.09
CA ILE A 237 -10.50 11.05 1.48
C ILE A 237 -9.09 11.63 1.61
N HIS A 238 -8.98 12.88 2.01
CA HIS A 238 -7.68 13.54 2.18
C HIS A 238 -7.72 14.57 3.29
N GLY A 239 -6.61 14.73 4.01
CA GLY A 239 -6.44 15.80 4.98
C GLY A 239 -6.36 17.17 4.30
N THR A 240 -6.86 18.19 4.99
CA THR A 240 -6.82 19.59 4.52
C THR A 240 -5.73 20.42 5.20
N LYS A 241 -4.99 19.81 6.14
CA LYS A 241 -3.90 20.46 6.90
C LYS A 241 -2.66 19.57 6.93
#